data_50ffbacd4d6ee93ff5a1ffbc53e88220
#
_entry.id   50ffbacd4d6ee93ff5a1ffbc53e88220
#
_cell.length_a   1.000
_cell.length_b   1.000
_cell.length_c   1.000
_cell.angle_alpha   90.00
_cell.angle_beta   90.00
_cell.angle_gamma   90.00
#
_symmetry.space_group_name_H-M   'P 1'
#
loop_
_entity.id
_entity.type
_entity.pdbx_description
1 polymer ?
#
loop_
_entity_poly.entity_id
_entity_poly.type
_entity_poly.pdbx_seq_one_letter_code
_entity_poly.pdbx_strand_id
1 'polypeptide(L)'
;TLIGANRRLAIARAGSKAYDGYQSLFPFDIMLIGIGTGRIVSVPCEIFVEFGLRLKQESPCRQMYLATVTNGASNGYLFTRESYEEGGYEPLVSIYTPEAGDQVIDAALALLREDL
;
A
#
# COMPACT_ATOMS: atom_id res chain seq x y z
N THR A 1 -19.84 3.00 -0.52
CA THR A 1 -20.64 2.53 -1.67
C THR A 1 -21.32 1.21 -1.34
N LEU A 2 -22.39 0.88 -2.08
CA LEU A 2 -23.09 -0.40 -1.92
C LEU A 2 -22.16 -1.61 -2.12
N ILE A 3 -21.26 -1.53 -3.09
CA ILE A 3 -20.26 -2.58 -3.36
C ILE A 3 -19.34 -2.79 -2.16
N GLY A 4 -18.82 -1.72 -1.58
CA GLY A 4 -17.96 -1.79 -0.41
C GLY A 4 -18.67 -2.35 0.82
N ALA A 5 -19.91 -1.93 1.05
CA ALA A 5 -20.71 -2.45 2.15
C ALA A 5 -21.01 -3.95 1.98
N ASN A 6 -21.36 -4.40 0.77
CA ASN A 6 -21.61 -5.81 0.48
C ASN A 6 -20.35 -6.66 0.68
N ARG A 7 -19.17 -6.16 0.27
CA ARG A 7 -17.90 -6.87 0.48
C ARG A 7 -17.57 -7.01 1.96
N ARG A 8 -17.71 -5.97 2.75
CA ARG A 8 -17.51 -6.03 4.21
C ARG A 8 -18.47 -7.01 4.88
N LEU A 9 -19.73 -7.00 4.47
CA LEU A 9 -20.72 -7.93 4.98
C LEU A 9 -20.37 -9.38 4.63
N ALA A 10 -19.90 -9.64 3.41
CA ALA A 10 -19.44 -10.96 2.99
C ALA A 10 -18.23 -11.43 3.82
N ILE A 11 -17.25 -10.56 4.06
CA ILE A 11 -16.09 -10.84 4.91
C ILE A 11 -16.53 -11.13 6.36
N ALA A 12 -17.42 -10.31 6.91
CA ALA A 12 -17.93 -10.49 8.28
C ALA A 12 -18.69 -11.81 8.43
N ARG A 13 -19.49 -12.19 7.42
CA ARG A 13 -20.24 -13.46 7.42
C ARG A 13 -19.36 -14.68 7.24
N ALA A 14 -18.29 -14.58 6.47
CA ALA A 14 -17.33 -15.66 6.26
C ALA A 14 -16.41 -15.87 7.47
N GLY A 15 -16.29 -14.88 8.36
CA GLY A 15 -15.46 -14.95 9.56
C GLY A 15 -13.98 -15.17 9.24
N SER A 16 -13.28 -15.97 10.06
CA SER A 16 -11.84 -16.25 9.89
C SER A 16 -11.47 -16.85 8.54
N LYS A 17 -12.36 -17.59 7.90
CA LYS A 17 -12.10 -18.21 6.59
C LYS A 17 -11.91 -17.18 5.47
N ALA A 18 -12.56 -16.02 5.55
CA ALA A 18 -12.33 -14.94 4.59
C ALA A 18 -10.94 -14.33 4.75
N TYR A 19 -10.46 -14.24 5.98
CA TYR A 19 -9.09 -13.78 6.28
C TYR A 19 -8.03 -14.77 5.79
N ASP A 20 -8.27 -16.07 5.91
CA ASP A 20 -7.34 -17.11 5.44
C ASP A 20 -7.07 -16.99 3.94
N GLY A 21 -8.06 -16.59 3.15
CA GLY A 21 -7.88 -16.33 1.72
C GLY A 21 -6.94 -15.15 1.40
N TYR A 22 -6.76 -14.20 2.31
CA TYR A 22 -5.86 -13.06 2.15
C TYR A 22 -4.47 -13.28 2.75
N GLN A 23 -4.27 -14.28 3.58
CA GLN A 23 -2.96 -14.56 4.20
C GLN A 23 -1.88 -14.88 3.18
N SER A 24 -2.25 -15.47 2.04
CA SER A 24 -1.31 -15.72 0.93
C SER A 24 -0.74 -14.46 0.29
N LEU A 25 -1.35 -13.30 0.54
CA LEU A 25 -0.87 -11.99 0.07
C LEU A 25 0.17 -11.38 1.01
N PHE A 26 0.41 -11.99 2.17
CA PHE A 26 1.31 -11.48 3.21
C PHE A 26 2.37 -12.53 3.62
N PRO A 27 3.56 -12.05 4.00
CA PRO A 27 4.04 -10.68 3.80
C PRO A 27 4.23 -10.39 2.31
N PHE A 28 4.12 -9.13 1.92
CA PHE A 28 4.49 -8.70 0.57
C PHE A 28 5.83 -7.95 0.59
N ASP A 29 6.51 -7.95 -0.55
CA ASP A 29 7.81 -7.32 -0.68
C ASP A 29 7.69 -5.89 -1.21
N ILE A 30 8.44 -4.99 -0.59
CA ILE A 30 8.77 -3.69 -1.16
C ILE A 30 10.13 -3.86 -1.81
N MET A 31 10.22 -3.60 -3.11
CA MET A 31 11.46 -3.78 -3.86
C MET A 31 12.07 -2.43 -4.21
N LEU A 32 13.38 -2.33 -4.09
CA LEU A 32 14.16 -1.18 -4.55
C LEU A 32 15.04 -1.59 -5.72
N ILE A 33 14.92 -0.87 -6.83
CA ILE A 33 15.72 -1.09 -8.03
C ILE A 33 16.53 0.17 -8.31
N GLY A 34 17.85 0.02 -8.42
CA GLY A 34 18.77 1.11 -8.80
C GLY A 34 19.15 1.06 -10.27
N ILE A 35 19.05 2.19 -10.96
CA ILE A 35 19.51 2.37 -12.32
C ILE A 35 20.31 3.66 -12.37
N GLY A 36 21.64 3.56 -12.37
CA GLY A 36 22.51 4.72 -12.24
C GLY A 36 22.21 5.46 -10.94
N THR A 37 21.91 6.75 -11.03
CA THR A 37 21.51 7.58 -9.89
C THR A 37 20.03 7.50 -9.57
N GLY A 38 19.25 6.89 -10.45
CA GLY A 38 17.79 6.71 -10.27
C GLY A 38 17.45 5.53 -9.36
N ARG A 39 16.33 5.65 -8.68
CA ARG A 39 15.76 4.58 -7.84
C ARG A 39 14.29 4.38 -8.16
N ILE A 40 13.88 3.14 -8.23
CA ILE A 40 12.48 2.75 -8.39
C ILE A 40 12.08 1.97 -7.15
N VAL A 41 11.08 2.46 -6.44
CA VAL A 41 10.42 1.75 -5.35
C VAL A 41 9.19 1.04 -5.92
N SER A 42 9.11 -0.26 -5.75
CA SER A 42 8.02 -1.10 -6.24
C SER A 42 7.18 -1.59 -5.07
N VAL A 43 5.86 -1.40 -5.14
CA VAL A 43 4.90 -1.89 -4.15
C VAL A 43 3.74 -2.62 -4.83
N PRO A 44 3.25 -3.74 -4.28
CA PRO A 44 2.18 -4.53 -4.90
C PRO A 44 0.76 -4.02 -4.56
N CYS A 45 0.63 -2.79 -4.13
CA CYS A 45 -0.63 -2.17 -3.70
C CYS A 45 -0.98 -0.98 -4.59
N GLU A 46 -2.26 -0.64 -4.62
CA GLU A 46 -2.71 0.68 -5.07
C GLU A 46 -2.60 1.64 -3.90
N ILE A 47 -1.88 2.74 -4.07
CA ILE A 47 -1.65 3.69 -2.99
C ILE A 47 -2.21 5.07 -3.32
N PHE A 48 -2.67 5.78 -2.32
CA PHE A 48 -3.11 7.16 -2.47
C PHE A 48 -1.95 8.07 -2.83
N VAL A 49 -2.23 9.10 -3.60
CA VAL A 49 -1.22 10.04 -4.11
C VAL A 49 -0.42 10.72 -2.98
N GLU A 50 -1.04 10.93 -1.84
CA GLU A 50 -0.41 11.54 -0.66
C GLU A 50 0.81 10.76 -0.18
N PHE A 51 0.75 9.43 -0.24
CA PHE A 51 1.87 8.56 0.12
C PHE A 51 3.02 8.68 -0.90
N GLY A 52 2.69 8.73 -2.18
CA GLY A 52 3.68 8.93 -3.23
C GLY A 52 4.36 10.30 -3.13
N LEU A 53 3.61 11.35 -2.82
CA LEU A 53 4.15 12.69 -2.60
C LEU A 53 5.07 12.73 -1.38
N ARG A 54 4.66 12.11 -0.27
CA ARG A 54 5.47 11.99 0.93
C ARG A 54 6.79 11.26 0.64
N LEU A 55 6.70 10.11 -0.06
CA LEU A 55 7.88 9.33 -0.44
C LEU A 55 8.86 10.16 -1.26
N LYS A 56 8.38 10.89 -2.24
CA LYS A 56 9.21 11.77 -3.07
C LYS A 56 9.84 12.92 -2.29
N GLN A 57 9.09 13.51 -1.39
CA GLN A 57 9.54 14.65 -0.57
C GLN A 57 10.62 14.24 0.43
N GLU A 58 10.46 13.08 1.08
CA GLU A 58 11.36 12.60 2.13
C GLU A 58 12.50 11.71 1.58
N SER A 59 12.44 11.32 0.31
CA SER A 59 13.46 10.48 -0.32
C SER A 59 14.84 11.16 -0.30
N PRO A 60 15.90 10.45 0.09
CA PRO A 60 17.26 10.93 -0.06
C PRO A 60 17.73 10.94 -1.53
N CYS A 61 17.02 10.25 -2.41
CA CYS A 61 17.33 10.16 -3.83
C CYS A 61 16.55 11.21 -4.62
N ARG A 62 17.27 12.04 -5.39
CA ARG A 62 16.64 13.09 -6.20
C ARG A 62 15.78 12.52 -7.33
N GLN A 63 16.22 11.41 -7.92
CA GLN A 63 15.52 10.70 -9.00
C GLN A 63 14.88 9.42 -8.42
N MET A 64 13.74 9.57 -7.78
CA MET A 64 12.98 8.47 -7.22
C MET A 64 11.63 8.33 -7.94
N TYR A 65 11.32 7.12 -8.34
CA TYR A 65 10.07 6.74 -8.99
C TYR A 65 9.36 5.70 -8.14
N LEU A 66 8.05 5.79 -8.09
CA LEU A 66 7.20 4.82 -7.40
C LEU A 66 6.40 4.03 -8.43
N ALA A 67 6.55 2.72 -8.41
CA ALA A 67 5.78 1.79 -9.22
C ALA A 67 4.77 1.07 -8.32
N THR A 68 3.50 1.33 -8.52
CA THR A 68 2.40 0.70 -7.78
C THR A 68 1.84 -0.50 -8.55
N VAL A 69 1.13 -1.41 -7.85
CA VAL A 69 0.54 -2.63 -8.44
C VAL A 69 1.59 -3.45 -9.19
N THR A 70 2.78 -3.57 -8.61
CA THR A 70 3.93 -4.25 -9.20
C THR A 70 4.50 -5.29 -8.24
N ASN A 71 5.27 -6.23 -8.77
CA ASN A 71 5.97 -7.25 -8.00
C ASN A 71 5.04 -8.19 -7.20
N GLY A 72 3.98 -8.64 -7.84
CA GLY A 72 3.04 -9.59 -7.24
C GLY A 72 1.60 -9.33 -7.62
N ALA A 73 0.68 -10.01 -6.94
CA ALA A 73 -0.73 -9.74 -7.06
C ALA A 73 -1.08 -8.40 -6.41
N SER A 74 -2.07 -7.71 -6.95
CA SER A 74 -2.57 -6.48 -6.31
C SER A 74 -3.14 -6.79 -4.93
N ASN A 75 -2.56 -6.18 -3.92
CA ASN A 75 -2.95 -6.39 -2.52
C ASN A 75 -3.99 -5.36 -2.04
N GLY A 76 -4.68 -4.69 -2.96
CA GLY A 76 -5.72 -3.70 -2.64
C GLY A 76 -5.15 -2.32 -2.32
N TYR A 77 -5.97 -1.51 -1.65
CA TYR A 77 -5.68 -0.09 -1.43
C TYR A 77 -4.97 0.19 -0.12
N LEU A 78 -3.91 1.00 -0.18
CA LEU A 78 -3.37 1.72 0.97
C LEU A 78 -3.95 3.14 0.94
N PHE A 79 -4.73 3.48 1.94
CA PHE A 79 -5.53 4.70 2.02
C PHE A 79 -5.11 5.57 3.20
N THR A 80 -5.46 6.86 3.14
CA THR A 80 -5.20 7.81 4.22
C THR A 80 -6.21 7.64 5.35
N ARG A 81 -5.82 8.03 6.57
CA ARG A 81 -6.74 8.07 7.72
C ARG A 81 -7.92 9.00 7.46
N GLU A 82 -7.68 10.12 6.80
CA GLU A 82 -8.74 11.07 6.42
C GLU A 82 -9.80 10.39 5.54
N SER A 83 -9.37 9.65 4.51
CA SER A 83 -10.29 8.92 3.65
C SER A 83 -11.06 7.83 4.41
N TYR A 84 -10.43 7.20 5.39
CA TYR A 84 -11.09 6.24 6.27
C TYR A 84 -12.20 6.89 7.10
N GLU A 85 -11.91 8.03 7.70
CA GLU A 85 -12.86 8.80 8.52
C GLU A 85 -14.02 9.36 7.70
N GLU A 86 -13.75 9.78 6.46
CA GLU A 86 -14.76 10.26 5.51
C GLU A 86 -15.64 9.13 4.95
N GLY A 87 -15.24 7.87 5.09
CA GLY A 87 -15.98 6.72 4.59
C GLY A 87 -15.88 6.52 3.08
N GLY A 88 -14.71 6.79 2.50
CA GLY A 88 -14.43 6.60 1.08
C GLY A 88 -14.53 5.15 0.61
N TYR A 89 -14.57 4.94 -0.70
CA TYR A 89 -14.67 3.62 -1.31
C TYR A 89 -13.48 2.73 -0.98
N GLU A 90 -12.29 3.25 -1.11
CA GLU A 90 -11.04 2.50 -0.95
C GLU A 90 -10.88 1.92 0.46
N PRO A 91 -11.12 2.68 1.55
CA PRO A 91 -11.12 2.11 2.88
C PRO A 91 -12.18 1.03 3.10
N LEU A 92 -13.34 1.16 2.45
CA LEU A 92 -14.42 0.18 2.58
C LEU A 92 -14.09 -1.18 1.99
N VAL A 93 -13.28 -1.22 0.93
CA VAL A 93 -12.91 -2.47 0.24
C VAL A 93 -11.52 -2.96 0.56
N SER A 94 -10.72 -2.16 1.29
CA SER A 94 -9.37 -2.51 1.69
C SER A 94 -9.34 -3.53 2.81
N ILE A 95 -8.28 -4.34 2.83
CA ILE A 95 -7.94 -5.29 3.91
C ILE A 95 -6.96 -4.67 4.92
N TYR A 96 -6.52 -3.44 4.69
CA TYR A 96 -5.52 -2.77 5.52
C TYR A 96 -6.15 -1.89 6.60
N THR A 97 -5.34 -1.61 7.64
CA THR A 97 -5.65 -0.59 8.64
C THR A 97 -5.27 0.80 8.15
N PRO A 98 -5.80 1.88 8.78
CA PRO A 98 -5.43 3.25 8.39
C PRO A 98 -3.95 3.59 8.54
N GLU A 99 -3.20 2.83 9.34
CA GLU A 99 -1.76 3.04 9.58
C GLU A 99 -0.87 2.37 8.52
N ALA A 100 -1.42 1.44 7.74
CA ALA A 100 -0.62 0.60 6.83
C ALA A 100 0.11 1.41 5.75
N GLY A 101 -0.52 2.45 5.21
CA GLY A 101 0.09 3.30 4.19
C GLY A 101 1.37 3.97 4.69
N ASP A 102 1.33 4.58 5.86
CA ASP A 102 2.52 5.20 6.46
C ASP A 102 3.60 4.18 6.78
N GLN A 103 3.23 3.00 7.27
CA GLN A 103 4.20 1.93 7.54
C GLN A 103 4.93 1.47 6.27
N VAL A 104 4.22 1.36 5.15
CA VAL A 104 4.82 1.01 3.85
C VAL A 104 5.78 2.09 3.38
N ILE A 105 5.40 3.36 3.49
CA ILE A 105 6.27 4.48 3.12
C ILE A 105 7.50 4.56 4.03
N ASP A 106 7.35 4.36 5.33
CA ASP A 106 8.48 4.33 6.27
C ASP A 106 9.47 3.20 5.90
N ALA A 107 8.97 2.02 5.54
CA ALA A 107 9.80 0.91 5.10
C ALA A 107 10.53 1.23 3.78
N ALA A 108 9.85 1.83 2.82
CA ALA A 108 10.46 2.26 1.55
C ALA A 108 11.55 3.32 1.76
N LEU A 109 11.32 4.28 2.65
CA LEU A 109 12.32 5.29 3.01
C LEU A 109 13.54 4.68 3.69
N ALA A 110 13.34 3.67 4.56
CA ALA A 110 14.44 2.94 5.19
C ALA A 110 15.31 2.25 4.15
N LEU A 111 14.71 1.58 3.16
CA LEU A 111 15.44 0.96 2.05
C LEU A 111 16.25 1.99 1.23
N LEU A 112 15.64 3.12 0.91
CA LEU A 112 16.31 4.19 0.17
C LEU A 112 17.51 4.77 0.93
N ARG A 113 17.42 4.87 2.25
CA ARG A 113 18.53 5.36 3.09
C ARG A 113 19.67 4.36 3.22
N GLU A 114 19.37 3.07 3.29
CA GLU A 114 20.38 2.00 3.35
C GLU A 114 21.18 1.89 2.05
N ASP A 115 20.59 2.23 0.92
CA ASP A 115 21.20 2.13 -0.40
C ASP A 115 22.17 3.28 -0.73
N LEU A 116 22.30 4.25 0.16
CA LEU A 116 23.18 5.42 -0.05
C LEU A 116 24.61 5.19 0.41
#